data_ff0bacabc4443e8ea58d412ad5852362
#
_entry.id   ff0bacabc4443e8ea58d412ad5852362
#
_cell.length_a   1.000
_cell.length_b   1.000
_cell.length_c   1.000
_cell.angle_alpha   90.00
_cell.angle_beta   90.00
_cell.angle_gamma   90.00
#
_symmetry.space_group_name_H-M   'P 1'
#
loop_
_entity.id
_entity.type
_entity.pdbx_description
1 polymer ?
#
loop_
_entity_poly.entity_id
_entity_poly.type
_entity_poly.pdbx_seq_one_letter_code
_entity_poly.pdbx_strand_id
1 'polypeptide(L)'
;MAIIVNGKDIKPVLNGKPVKQVLYNGKTIYPSKGRCSFICNDNNSNPEIPTSGDISWIKGRRCLAKPYQGGVAICYLDENNSELFYDGTPAALDGSMGIWMTDIPSYWLEHKGEEYDINSIQNLNHPITLIHKDKDDATNDVTWNKTDENKVFSRRVLVGVTEAVRQNKVIISKKGVKSTGSLKASQYHNLATALGNGFDIIDYETHCKIAHLFYAKYGNRNPQGMEQFGTGENSYTRTIGTTSSLGNNDGKTSTQISFLGIEDFYGGKNEWMGGISSNGSTYYIYDGFEQNAIPIASHRIVDIGGSSREGYISKMYWGKHGDIIPIKVAASSVKHYCDYGLVADPNWHIGRRSGSSATGQCGVAYFHTYYNSEDLDVVIGSRIQYRGKIQELSVEEFKKIPFTSTLSNGVYIASNDGSLVKPDSWNTSNNSKAVGVAVISDKCSFIIDKNNQTSNDQKWSNQLKDLSLTNYTSESQAKTDYNGEHNTDIIMSEDTQNVAAKYCRSKSITFGTTRNGYLGAGGEWWTIYNNWDTISSALSKIRGAALNVYEWTSMERTYGRAWILYKNYGYLNDNSKDGAGAAIRPLYSL
;
A
#
# COMPACT_ATOMS: atom_id res chain seq x y z
N MET A 1 -13.81 -34.94 -12.69
CA MET A 1 -14.68 -35.81 -11.86
C MET A 1 -13.87 -36.06 -10.59
N ALA A 2 -14.16 -35.37 -9.51
CA ALA A 2 -13.66 -35.81 -8.21
C ALA A 2 -14.48 -37.05 -7.85
N ILE A 3 -13.85 -38.17 -7.57
CA ILE A 3 -14.57 -39.35 -7.07
C ILE A 3 -14.81 -39.06 -5.59
N ILE A 4 -15.90 -38.35 -5.30
CA ILE A 4 -16.35 -38.12 -3.94
C ILE A 4 -17.28 -39.27 -3.57
N VAL A 5 -16.86 -40.14 -2.68
CA VAL A 5 -17.72 -41.16 -2.10
C VAL A 5 -17.92 -40.78 -0.63
N ASN A 6 -19.17 -40.50 -0.26
CA ASN A 6 -19.58 -40.12 1.12
C ASN A 6 -18.86 -38.89 1.68
N GLY A 7 -18.62 -37.87 0.85
CA GLY A 7 -17.99 -36.62 1.30
C GLY A 7 -16.49 -36.73 1.61
N LYS A 8 -15.84 -37.83 1.28
CA LYS A 8 -14.39 -38.01 1.43
C LYS A 8 -13.72 -38.03 0.06
N ASP A 9 -12.67 -37.25 -0.09
CA ASP A 9 -11.74 -37.34 -1.21
C ASP A 9 -11.05 -38.70 -1.15
N ILE A 10 -11.40 -39.58 -2.11
CA ILE A 10 -10.67 -40.83 -2.26
C ILE A 10 -9.50 -40.55 -3.21
N LYS A 11 -8.29 -40.62 -2.68
CA LYS A 11 -7.10 -40.71 -3.53
C LYS A 11 -7.27 -41.97 -4.39
N PRO A 12 -7.39 -41.85 -5.72
CA PRO A 12 -7.60 -43.02 -6.55
C PRO A 12 -6.44 -44.01 -6.35
N VAL A 13 -6.78 -45.25 -6.06
CA VAL A 13 -5.83 -46.33 -5.87
C VAL A 13 -6.11 -47.39 -6.94
N LEU A 14 -5.09 -47.79 -7.66
CA LEU A 14 -5.15 -48.88 -8.62
C LEU A 14 -4.22 -49.98 -8.15
N ASN A 15 -4.76 -51.17 -7.94
CA ASN A 15 -4.03 -52.35 -7.45
C ASN A 15 -3.23 -52.07 -6.17
N GLY A 16 -3.83 -51.37 -5.20
CA GLY A 16 -3.21 -51.02 -3.91
C GLY A 16 -2.14 -49.90 -3.95
N LYS A 17 -1.88 -49.32 -5.10
CA LYS A 17 -0.91 -48.22 -5.24
C LYS A 17 -1.62 -46.88 -5.54
N PRO A 18 -1.18 -45.78 -4.94
CA PRO A 18 -1.72 -44.47 -5.25
C PRO A 18 -1.59 -44.16 -6.74
N VAL A 19 -2.68 -43.74 -7.36
CA VAL A 19 -2.68 -43.31 -8.77
C VAL A 19 -2.03 -41.93 -8.82
N LYS A 20 -0.96 -41.79 -9.61
CA LYS A 20 -0.25 -40.51 -9.78
C LYS A 20 -1.00 -39.52 -10.67
N GLN A 21 -1.82 -40.04 -11.60
CA GLN A 21 -2.55 -39.20 -12.54
C GLN A 21 -3.76 -39.96 -13.12
N VAL A 22 -4.89 -39.28 -13.27
CA VAL A 22 -6.05 -39.77 -13.99
C VAL A 22 -6.29 -38.86 -15.18
N LEU A 23 -6.46 -39.45 -16.38
CA LEU A 23 -6.78 -38.76 -17.62
C LEU A 23 -8.21 -39.09 -18.06
N TYR A 24 -8.95 -38.08 -18.52
CA TYR A 24 -10.22 -38.27 -19.21
C TYR A 24 -10.20 -37.47 -20.53
N ASN A 25 -10.45 -38.13 -21.63
CA ASN A 25 -10.33 -37.56 -22.97
C ASN A 25 -8.99 -36.85 -23.22
N GLY A 26 -7.87 -37.43 -22.75
CA GLY A 26 -6.53 -36.88 -22.89
C GLY A 26 -6.21 -35.70 -21.98
N LYS A 27 -7.15 -35.26 -21.11
CA LYS A 27 -6.92 -34.19 -20.13
C LYS A 27 -6.70 -34.80 -18.75
N THR A 28 -5.71 -34.27 -18.04
CA THR A 28 -5.45 -34.64 -16.64
C THR A 28 -6.61 -34.20 -15.77
N ILE A 29 -7.26 -35.14 -15.08
CA ILE A 29 -8.35 -34.87 -14.14
C ILE A 29 -7.91 -35.09 -12.67
N TYR A 30 -6.72 -35.68 -12.43
CA TYR A 30 -6.16 -35.87 -11.12
C TYR A 30 -4.64 -36.09 -11.18
N PRO A 31 -3.83 -35.47 -10.32
CA PRO A 31 -4.17 -34.21 -9.68
C PRO A 31 -4.25 -33.10 -10.74
N SER A 32 -5.21 -32.21 -10.62
CA SER A 32 -5.27 -31.04 -11.49
C SER A 32 -4.17 -30.07 -11.08
N LYS A 33 -3.12 -29.98 -11.88
CA LYS A 33 -1.97 -29.12 -11.61
C LYS A 33 -2.45 -27.65 -11.46
N GLY A 34 -2.03 -26.99 -10.37
CA GLY A 34 -2.41 -25.62 -10.08
C GLY A 34 -3.87 -25.43 -9.61
N ARG A 35 -4.53 -26.48 -9.15
CA ARG A 35 -5.91 -26.39 -8.65
C ARG A 35 -6.03 -27.00 -7.25
N CYS A 36 -6.66 -26.31 -6.34
CA CYS A 36 -6.97 -26.79 -4.99
C CYS A 36 -8.37 -26.38 -4.55
N SER A 37 -8.87 -26.96 -3.48
CA SER A 37 -10.15 -26.63 -2.90
C SER A 37 -10.17 -26.81 -1.38
N PHE A 38 -11.12 -26.15 -0.72
CA PHE A 38 -11.45 -26.36 0.67
C PHE A 38 -12.96 -26.23 0.91
N ILE A 39 -13.42 -26.76 2.03
CA ILE A 39 -14.83 -26.70 2.45
C ILE A 39 -14.90 -26.19 3.88
N CYS A 40 -15.36 -24.97 4.09
CA CYS A 40 -15.67 -24.45 5.42
C CYS A 40 -17.12 -24.74 5.78
N ASN A 41 -17.37 -25.79 6.54
CA ASN A 41 -18.69 -26.12 7.05
C ASN A 41 -18.88 -25.51 8.46
N ASP A 42 -19.66 -24.43 8.56
CA ASP A 42 -19.90 -23.74 9.83
C ASP A 42 -20.84 -24.50 10.78
N ASN A 43 -21.51 -25.55 10.31
CA ASN A 43 -22.24 -26.46 11.19
C ASN A 43 -21.30 -27.44 11.93
N ASN A 44 -20.06 -27.56 11.46
CA ASN A 44 -19.01 -28.33 12.14
C ASN A 44 -18.14 -27.40 12.98
N SER A 45 -18.11 -27.63 14.28
CA SER A 45 -17.30 -26.84 15.22
C SER A 45 -15.80 -27.19 15.21
N ASN A 46 -15.41 -28.30 14.55
CA ASN A 46 -13.99 -28.66 14.41
C ASN A 46 -13.27 -27.61 13.53
N PRO A 47 -12.15 -27.04 13.98
CA PRO A 47 -11.35 -26.14 13.17
C PRO A 47 -10.78 -26.79 11.90
N GLU A 48 -10.51 -28.07 11.91
CA GLU A 48 -10.04 -28.80 10.72
C GLU A 48 -11.11 -28.87 9.64
N ILE A 49 -10.71 -28.57 8.41
CA ILE A 49 -11.59 -28.54 7.25
C ILE A 49 -11.02 -29.39 6.11
N PRO A 50 -11.89 -30.03 5.32
CA PRO A 50 -11.45 -30.79 4.15
C PRO A 50 -10.77 -29.90 3.10
N THR A 51 -9.63 -30.37 2.60
CA THR A 51 -8.91 -29.76 1.48
C THR A 51 -8.56 -30.81 0.43
N SER A 52 -8.37 -30.38 -0.81
CA SER A 52 -7.89 -31.25 -1.89
C SER A 52 -7.12 -30.50 -2.96
N GLY A 53 -6.36 -31.24 -3.77
CA GLY A 53 -5.71 -30.75 -4.96
C GLY A 53 -4.25 -30.34 -4.79
N ASP A 54 -3.75 -29.58 -5.74
CA ASP A 54 -2.36 -29.12 -5.78
C ASP A 54 -2.19 -27.79 -5.07
N ILE A 55 -1.53 -27.81 -3.93
CA ILE A 55 -1.20 -26.63 -3.12
C ILE A 55 0.25 -26.16 -3.29
N SER A 56 1.04 -26.84 -4.12
CA SER A 56 2.47 -26.56 -4.27
C SER A 56 2.77 -25.15 -4.80
N TRP A 57 1.83 -24.57 -5.51
CA TRP A 57 1.93 -23.23 -6.07
C TRP A 57 1.54 -22.12 -5.07
N ILE A 58 0.92 -22.48 -3.92
CA ILE A 58 0.55 -21.50 -2.88
C ILE A 58 1.81 -21.07 -2.15
N LYS A 59 2.47 -20.08 -2.71
CA LYS A 59 3.71 -19.50 -2.19
C LYS A 59 3.69 -17.98 -2.41
N GLY A 60 4.18 -17.22 -1.43
CA GLY A 60 4.66 -15.87 -1.67
C GLY A 60 6.15 -15.92 -2.02
N ARG A 61 6.61 -15.01 -2.85
CA ARG A 61 8.03 -14.86 -3.18
C ARG A 61 8.53 -13.53 -2.65
N ARG A 62 9.43 -13.55 -1.69
CA ARG A 62 10.01 -12.32 -1.14
C ARG A 62 10.92 -11.62 -2.13
N CYS A 63 10.82 -10.30 -2.16
CA CYS A 63 11.58 -9.44 -3.06
C CYS A 63 11.89 -8.10 -2.39
N LEU A 64 12.84 -7.37 -2.94
CA LEU A 64 12.95 -5.93 -2.76
C LEU A 64 12.22 -5.24 -3.90
N ALA A 65 11.50 -4.17 -3.58
CA ALA A 65 10.69 -3.41 -4.52
C ALA A 65 11.09 -1.92 -4.50
N LYS A 66 11.09 -1.29 -5.67
CA LYS A 66 11.36 0.16 -5.84
C LYS A 66 10.36 0.76 -6.82
N PRO A 67 9.79 1.96 -6.57
CA PRO A 67 9.08 2.70 -7.60
C PRO A 67 9.94 2.87 -8.85
N TYR A 68 9.39 2.58 -10.04
CA TYR A 68 10.17 2.60 -11.28
C TYR A 68 9.28 2.70 -12.51
N GLN A 69 9.53 3.68 -13.37
CA GLN A 69 8.90 3.85 -14.70
C GLN A 69 7.36 3.71 -14.70
N GLY A 70 6.68 4.40 -13.76
CA GLY A 70 5.23 4.34 -13.63
C GLY A 70 4.68 3.02 -13.08
N GLY A 71 5.54 2.21 -12.49
CA GLY A 71 5.23 0.95 -11.82
C GLY A 71 6.21 0.67 -10.70
N VAL A 72 6.50 -0.61 -10.50
CA VAL A 72 7.47 -1.08 -9.49
C VAL A 72 8.44 -2.07 -10.13
N ALA A 73 9.73 -1.84 -9.93
CA ALA A 73 10.76 -2.84 -10.19
C ALA A 73 10.91 -3.73 -8.96
N ILE A 74 10.99 -5.04 -9.17
CA ILE A 74 11.30 -6.01 -8.13
C ILE A 74 12.54 -6.82 -8.47
N CYS A 75 13.25 -7.23 -7.41
CA CYS A 75 14.29 -8.24 -7.49
C CYS A 75 14.05 -9.27 -6.38
N TYR A 76 13.91 -10.53 -6.77
CA TYR A 76 13.64 -11.59 -5.81
C TYR A 76 14.82 -11.89 -4.90
N LEU A 77 14.47 -12.31 -3.70
CA LEU A 77 15.42 -12.76 -2.70
C LEU A 77 15.58 -14.29 -2.76
N ASP A 78 16.58 -14.81 -2.09
CA ASP A 78 16.79 -16.24 -1.97
C ASP A 78 15.61 -16.94 -1.27
N GLU A 79 15.26 -18.12 -1.73
CA GLU A 79 14.07 -18.85 -1.24
C GLU A 79 14.17 -19.25 0.24
N ASN A 80 15.37 -19.38 0.78
CA ASN A 80 15.63 -19.85 2.14
C ASN A 80 16.21 -18.78 3.06
N ASN A 81 16.68 -17.65 2.50
CA ASN A 81 17.28 -16.56 3.26
C ASN A 81 17.06 -15.20 2.59
N SER A 82 16.14 -14.42 3.11
CA SER A 82 15.83 -13.10 2.55
C SER A 82 16.98 -12.06 2.65
N GLU A 83 18.05 -12.35 3.36
CA GLU A 83 19.23 -11.46 3.43
C GLU A 83 20.16 -11.62 2.22
N LEU A 84 19.79 -12.49 1.30
CA LEU A 84 20.47 -12.70 0.03
C LEU A 84 19.48 -12.44 -1.12
N PHE A 85 19.98 -11.95 -2.24
CA PHE A 85 19.28 -12.03 -3.51
C PHE A 85 19.33 -13.48 -4.05
N TYR A 86 18.48 -13.79 -5.02
CA TYR A 86 18.41 -15.12 -5.64
C TYR A 86 19.74 -15.61 -6.26
N ASP A 87 20.69 -14.70 -6.53
CA ASP A 87 22.02 -15.00 -7.03
C ASP A 87 23.06 -15.22 -5.91
N GLY A 88 22.64 -15.19 -4.64
CA GLY A 88 23.48 -15.35 -3.46
C GLY A 88 24.22 -14.08 -3.01
N THR A 89 24.06 -12.95 -3.70
CA THR A 89 24.67 -11.69 -3.25
C THR A 89 23.87 -11.06 -2.11
N PRO A 90 24.52 -10.30 -1.18
CA PRO A 90 23.85 -9.70 -0.04
C PRO A 90 22.76 -8.71 -0.43
N ALA A 91 21.62 -8.78 0.29
CA ALA A 91 20.50 -7.88 0.21
C ALA A 91 20.28 -7.18 1.55
N ALA A 92 20.21 -5.84 1.55
CA ALA A 92 19.91 -5.07 2.76
C ALA A 92 18.38 -4.90 2.92
N LEU A 93 17.85 -5.39 4.04
CA LEU A 93 16.42 -5.36 4.36
C LEU A 93 16.03 -4.19 5.28
N ASP A 94 16.96 -3.29 5.57
CA ASP A 94 16.79 -2.11 6.43
C ASP A 94 16.10 -0.92 5.75
N GLY A 95 15.65 -1.11 4.52
CA GLY A 95 15.04 -0.07 3.70
C GLY A 95 16.03 0.75 2.89
N SER A 96 17.32 0.47 2.92
CA SER A 96 18.34 1.18 2.12
C SER A 96 18.34 0.75 0.65
N MET A 97 18.03 -0.51 0.38
CA MET A 97 18.02 -1.08 -0.97
C MET A 97 16.64 -1.16 -1.62
N GLY A 98 15.57 -0.88 -0.90
CA GLY A 98 14.21 -0.99 -1.38
C GLY A 98 13.22 -1.34 -0.27
N ILE A 99 11.96 -1.52 -0.63
CA ILE A 99 10.88 -1.96 0.25
C ILE A 99 10.88 -3.49 0.26
N TRP A 100 10.93 -4.08 1.45
CA TRP A 100 10.89 -5.53 1.57
C TRP A 100 9.45 -6.04 1.42
N MET A 101 9.16 -6.68 0.31
CA MET A 101 7.80 -7.14 -0.03
C MET A 101 7.77 -8.63 -0.36
N THR A 102 6.59 -9.19 -0.35
CA THR A 102 6.30 -10.52 -0.88
C THR A 102 5.34 -10.41 -2.05
N ASP A 103 5.62 -11.12 -3.11
CA ASP A 103 4.82 -11.21 -4.32
C ASP A 103 3.86 -12.40 -4.21
N ILE A 104 2.58 -12.12 -4.15
CA ILE A 104 1.51 -13.11 -4.06
C ILE A 104 0.82 -13.21 -5.42
N PRO A 105 0.82 -14.40 -6.05
CA PRO A 105 0.31 -14.56 -7.41
C PRO A 105 -1.19 -14.31 -7.51
N SER A 106 -1.67 -14.02 -8.71
CA SER A 106 -3.08 -14.03 -9.06
C SER A 106 -3.64 -15.45 -9.08
N TYR A 107 -4.95 -15.56 -8.90
CA TYR A 107 -5.69 -16.81 -9.05
C TYR A 107 -7.16 -16.55 -9.34
N TRP A 108 -7.84 -17.57 -9.85
CA TRP A 108 -9.29 -17.60 -9.99
C TRP A 108 -9.93 -18.32 -8.82
N LEU A 109 -10.95 -17.70 -8.23
CA LEU A 109 -11.77 -18.28 -7.17
C LEU A 109 -13.13 -18.67 -7.74
N GLU A 110 -13.60 -19.86 -7.42
CA GLU A 110 -14.91 -20.36 -7.80
C GLU A 110 -15.61 -20.93 -6.58
N HIS A 111 -16.78 -20.40 -6.22
CA HIS A 111 -17.64 -21.01 -5.22
C HIS A 111 -18.66 -21.92 -5.89
N LYS A 112 -18.69 -23.20 -5.49
CA LYS A 112 -19.68 -24.17 -5.94
C LYS A 112 -20.62 -24.53 -4.81
N GLY A 113 -21.88 -24.19 -4.94
CA GLY A 113 -22.93 -24.42 -3.98
C GLY A 113 -24.07 -23.43 -4.18
N GLU A 114 -25.11 -23.55 -3.38
CA GLU A 114 -26.23 -22.62 -3.44
C GLU A 114 -25.77 -21.21 -3.05
N GLU A 115 -26.20 -20.23 -3.81
CA GLU A 115 -25.96 -18.81 -3.55
C GLU A 115 -26.48 -18.47 -2.14
N TYR A 116 -25.72 -17.69 -1.39
CA TYR A 116 -26.12 -17.14 -0.13
C TYR A 116 -27.33 -16.23 -0.34
N ASP A 117 -28.52 -16.69 -0.01
CA ASP A 117 -29.64 -15.80 0.27
C ASP A 117 -29.48 -15.25 1.69
N ILE A 118 -29.12 -13.98 1.79
CA ILE A 118 -29.02 -13.25 3.06
C ILE A 118 -30.31 -13.37 3.90
N ASN A 119 -31.47 -13.55 3.25
CA ASN A 119 -32.76 -13.70 3.91
C ASN A 119 -32.99 -15.12 4.45
N SER A 120 -32.17 -16.10 4.08
CA SER A 120 -32.28 -17.49 4.55
C SER A 120 -31.09 -17.98 5.37
N ILE A 121 -30.61 -17.18 6.31
CA ILE A 121 -29.47 -17.44 7.21
C ILE A 121 -29.51 -18.83 7.91
N GLN A 122 -30.60 -19.56 7.82
CA GLN A 122 -30.82 -20.80 8.59
C GLN A 122 -30.35 -22.08 7.89
N ASN A 123 -30.13 -22.11 6.56
CA ASN A 123 -29.82 -23.33 5.80
C ASN A 123 -28.57 -23.22 4.93
N LEU A 124 -27.43 -22.87 5.55
CA LEU A 124 -26.18 -22.67 4.83
C LEU A 124 -25.47 -24.00 4.60
N ASN A 125 -25.66 -24.58 3.43
CA ASN A 125 -24.69 -25.53 2.87
C ASN A 125 -23.54 -24.72 2.30
N HIS A 126 -22.38 -24.80 2.95
CA HIS A 126 -21.22 -23.98 2.58
C HIS A 126 -20.69 -24.39 1.22
N PRO A 127 -20.44 -23.41 0.33
CA PRO A 127 -19.93 -23.71 -0.98
C PRO A 127 -18.53 -24.33 -0.90
N ILE A 128 -18.27 -25.26 -1.76
CA ILE A 128 -16.90 -25.73 -2.01
C ILE A 128 -16.17 -24.57 -2.68
N THR A 129 -15.14 -24.07 -2.03
CA THR A 129 -14.27 -23.04 -2.61
C THR A 129 -13.18 -23.70 -3.42
N LEU A 130 -13.18 -23.44 -4.72
CA LEU A 130 -12.14 -23.88 -5.65
C LEU A 130 -11.22 -22.71 -5.97
N ILE A 131 -9.94 -22.98 -5.94
CA ILE A 131 -8.90 -22.00 -6.31
C ILE A 131 -8.10 -22.55 -7.47
N HIS A 132 -8.01 -21.76 -8.52
CA HIS A 132 -7.29 -22.11 -9.74
C HIS A 132 -6.14 -21.14 -9.92
N LYS A 133 -4.90 -21.64 -9.99
CA LYS A 133 -3.76 -20.81 -10.38
C LYS A 133 -4.03 -20.18 -11.74
N ASP A 134 -3.80 -18.89 -11.87
CA ASP A 134 -3.86 -18.22 -13.16
C ASP A 134 -2.73 -18.76 -14.04
N LYS A 135 -3.05 -19.10 -15.28
CA LYS A 135 -2.04 -19.57 -16.24
C LYS A 135 -1.14 -18.45 -16.72
N ASP A 136 -1.65 -17.23 -16.66
CA ASP A 136 -0.98 -16.04 -17.13
C ASP A 136 -0.52 -15.18 -15.94
N ASP A 137 0.35 -15.72 -15.07
CA ASP A 137 0.99 -14.99 -13.97
C ASP A 137 1.69 -13.67 -14.43
N ALA A 138 1.84 -13.49 -15.73
CA ALA A 138 2.43 -12.32 -16.35
C ALA A 138 1.43 -11.18 -16.61
N THR A 139 0.13 -11.40 -16.42
CA THR A 139 -0.85 -10.33 -16.66
C THR A 139 -0.82 -9.36 -15.49
N ASN A 140 -0.38 -8.14 -15.79
CA ASN A 140 -0.54 -6.98 -14.92
C ASN A 140 -2.01 -6.48 -14.93
N ASP A 141 -2.98 -7.40 -14.99
CA ASP A 141 -4.40 -7.05 -14.93
C ASP A 141 -4.71 -6.56 -13.51
N VAL A 142 -4.93 -5.27 -13.40
CA VAL A 142 -5.26 -4.58 -12.15
C VAL A 142 -6.77 -4.48 -11.91
N THR A 143 -7.57 -5.11 -12.76
CA THR A 143 -9.03 -5.04 -12.65
C THR A 143 -9.52 -5.91 -11.51
N TRP A 144 -10.01 -5.27 -10.47
CA TRP A 144 -10.61 -5.98 -9.33
C TRP A 144 -11.99 -6.52 -9.68
N ASN A 145 -12.33 -7.69 -9.09
CA ASN A 145 -13.62 -8.36 -9.29
C ASN A 145 -13.98 -8.65 -10.75
N LYS A 146 -12.99 -8.86 -11.61
CA LYS A 146 -13.27 -9.41 -12.93
C LYS A 146 -13.95 -10.76 -12.74
N THR A 147 -15.16 -10.88 -13.24
CA THR A 147 -15.94 -12.12 -13.18
C THR A 147 -15.99 -12.77 -14.55
N ASP A 148 -15.75 -14.07 -14.60
CA ASP A 148 -15.97 -14.93 -15.76
C ASP A 148 -16.92 -16.05 -15.33
N GLU A 149 -18.16 -16.01 -15.79
CA GLU A 149 -19.25 -16.88 -15.35
C GLU A 149 -19.45 -16.82 -13.81
N ASN A 150 -19.00 -17.85 -13.09
CA ASN A 150 -19.09 -17.94 -11.62
C ASN A 150 -17.73 -17.85 -10.95
N LYS A 151 -16.72 -17.29 -11.61
CA LYS A 151 -15.36 -17.18 -11.10
C LYS A 151 -15.01 -15.73 -10.81
N VAL A 152 -14.25 -15.50 -9.77
CA VAL A 152 -13.70 -14.20 -9.37
C VAL A 152 -12.20 -14.23 -9.53
N PHE A 153 -11.67 -13.23 -10.21
CA PHE A 153 -10.24 -13.05 -10.35
C PHE A 153 -9.67 -12.31 -9.14
N SER A 154 -8.76 -12.94 -8.41
CA SER A 154 -7.98 -12.31 -7.36
C SER A 154 -6.63 -11.87 -7.92
N ARG A 155 -6.41 -10.56 -7.95
CA ARG A 155 -5.25 -9.90 -8.56
C ARG A 155 -3.93 -10.33 -7.92
N ARG A 156 -2.83 -10.30 -8.69
CA ARG A 156 -1.46 -10.30 -8.16
C ARG A 156 -1.27 -9.07 -7.27
N VAL A 157 -0.58 -9.23 -6.15
CA VAL A 157 -0.31 -8.15 -5.20
C VAL A 157 1.07 -8.31 -4.57
N LEU A 158 1.80 -7.20 -4.43
CA LEU A 158 2.95 -7.14 -3.54
C LEU A 158 2.45 -6.67 -2.17
N VAL A 159 2.83 -7.39 -1.12
CA VAL A 159 2.47 -7.07 0.27
C VAL A 159 3.75 -6.88 1.07
N GLY A 160 3.80 -5.86 1.93
CA GLY A 160 4.94 -5.68 2.83
C GLY A 160 5.18 -6.92 3.69
N VAL A 161 6.41 -7.41 3.74
CA VAL A 161 6.75 -8.57 4.57
C VAL A 161 6.48 -8.28 6.03
N THR A 162 6.89 -7.10 6.51
CA THR A 162 6.66 -6.64 7.89
C THR A 162 5.52 -5.65 7.95
N GLU A 163 5.00 -5.43 9.16
CA GLU A 163 4.17 -4.26 9.46
C GLU A 163 4.85 -2.97 9.02
N ALA A 164 4.06 -1.95 8.68
CA ALA A 164 4.54 -0.69 8.14
C ALA A 164 5.41 0.10 9.13
N VAL A 165 6.49 0.63 8.59
CA VAL A 165 7.39 1.56 9.29
C VAL A 165 7.38 2.89 8.59
N ARG A 166 7.06 3.96 9.31
CA ARG A 166 7.19 5.31 8.78
C ARG A 166 8.67 5.65 8.60
N GLN A 167 9.02 6.03 7.40
CA GLN A 167 10.35 6.50 7.04
C GLN A 167 10.21 7.78 6.22
N ASN A 168 10.55 8.91 6.83
CA ASN A 168 10.28 10.23 6.26
C ASN A 168 8.77 10.40 5.98
N LYS A 169 8.40 10.61 4.73
CA LYS A 169 7.02 10.85 4.27
C LYS A 169 6.31 9.63 3.71
N VAL A 170 6.90 8.47 3.81
CA VAL A 170 6.34 7.22 3.32
C VAL A 170 6.26 6.19 4.42
N ILE A 171 5.48 5.16 4.20
CA ILE A 171 5.60 3.93 4.96
C ILE A 171 6.25 2.86 4.08
N ILE A 172 7.11 2.07 4.68
CA ILE A 172 7.78 0.94 4.02
C ILE A 172 7.75 -0.29 4.93
N SER A 173 8.00 -1.44 4.34
CA SER A 173 8.31 -2.69 5.05
C SER A 173 9.82 -2.87 5.08
N LYS A 174 10.39 -3.08 6.27
CA LYS A 174 11.82 -3.26 6.50
C LYS A 174 12.12 -4.02 7.80
N LYS A 175 13.35 -4.52 7.94
CA LYS A 175 13.85 -5.27 9.10
C LYS A 175 14.53 -4.38 10.13
N GLY A 176 14.58 -4.84 11.38
CA GLY A 176 15.50 -4.35 12.40
C GLY A 176 15.00 -3.15 13.20
N VAL A 177 13.71 -2.79 13.09
CA VAL A 177 13.10 -1.65 13.78
C VAL A 177 11.75 -2.03 14.38
N LYS A 178 11.16 -1.13 15.13
CA LYS A 178 9.77 -1.26 15.59
C LYS A 178 8.80 -0.78 14.51
N SER A 179 7.67 -1.45 14.37
CA SER A 179 6.62 -0.98 13.48
C SER A 179 5.96 0.31 13.99
N THR A 180 5.49 1.13 13.07
CA THR A 180 4.79 2.38 13.39
C THR A 180 3.38 2.08 13.92
N GLY A 181 3.00 2.74 14.99
CA GLY A 181 1.64 2.78 15.54
C GLY A 181 1.17 4.21 15.68
N SER A 182 -0.03 4.40 16.26
CA SER A 182 -0.58 5.72 16.60
C SER A 182 -0.71 6.68 15.41
N LEU A 183 -1.07 6.16 14.23
CA LEU A 183 -1.47 6.94 13.06
C LEU A 183 -2.91 6.60 12.69
N LYS A 184 -3.65 7.60 12.21
CA LYS A 184 -4.98 7.43 11.62
C LYS A 184 -4.90 6.58 10.34
N ALA A 185 -5.99 5.92 9.97
CA ALA A 185 -6.06 5.16 8.73
C ALA A 185 -5.68 6.01 7.51
N SER A 186 -6.21 7.24 7.43
CA SER A 186 -5.90 8.20 6.37
C SER A 186 -4.43 8.62 6.33
N GLN A 187 -3.76 8.71 7.48
CA GLN A 187 -2.34 9.03 7.52
C GLN A 187 -1.49 7.86 6.98
N TYR A 188 -1.85 6.62 7.31
CA TYR A 188 -1.19 5.45 6.70
C TYR A 188 -1.39 5.40 5.19
N HIS A 189 -2.63 5.63 4.70
CA HIS A 189 -2.95 5.71 3.29
C HIS A 189 -2.10 6.78 2.57
N ASN A 190 -2.08 8.02 3.09
CA ASN A 190 -1.32 9.11 2.50
C ASN A 190 0.20 8.83 2.45
N LEU A 191 0.74 8.18 3.48
CA LEU A 191 2.15 7.79 3.52
C LEU A 191 2.47 6.62 2.57
N ALA A 192 1.50 5.73 2.31
CA ALA A 192 1.65 4.64 1.34
C ALA A 192 1.62 5.19 -0.09
N THR A 193 0.61 5.98 -0.42
CA THR A 193 0.40 6.55 -1.76
C THR A 193 1.48 7.56 -2.16
N ALA A 194 2.17 8.15 -1.19
CA ALA A 194 3.35 8.99 -1.45
C ALA A 194 4.52 8.24 -2.13
N LEU A 195 4.50 6.92 -2.17
CA LEU A 195 5.45 6.11 -2.95
C LEU A 195 5.13 6.05 -4.44
N GLY A 196 3.93 6.44 -4.84
CA GLY A 196 3.45 6.45 -6.22
C GLY A 196 2.17 5.63 -6.43
N ASN A 197 1.61 5.75 -7.63
CA ASN A 197 0.36 5.08 -8.00
C ASN A 197 0.46 3.56 -7.82
N GLY A 198 -0.58 2.96 -7.28
CA GLY A 198 -0.68 1.52 -6.99
C GLY A 198 -0.20 1.13 -5.61
N PHE A 199 0.55 2.00 -4.89
CA PHE A 199 0.82 1.81 -3.47
C PHE A 199 -0.36 2.25 -2.61
N ASP A 200 -0.69 1.45 -1.62
CA ASP A 200 -1.70 1.75 -0.60
C ASP A 200 -1.44 0.93 0.67
N ILE A 201 -2.27 1.12 1.69
CA ILE A 201 -2.35 0.19 2.81
C ILE A 201 -3.01 -1.12 2.36
N ILE A 202 -2.71 -2.21 3.09
CA ILE A 202 -3.36 -3.49 2.85
C ILE A 202 -4.88 -3.33 2.81
N ASP A 203 -5.55 -4.04 1.90
CA ASP A 203 -6.98 -3.93 1.71
C ASP A 203 -7.73 -5.25 1.98
N TYR A 204 -9.05 -5.14 1.94
CA TYR A 204 -9.96 -6.24 2.18
C TYR A 204 -9.83 -7.40 1.18
N GLU A 205 -9.56 -7.11 -0.09
CA GLU A 205 -9.31 -8.17 -1.08
C GLU A 205 -8.07 -8.99 -0.70
N THR A 206 -6.98 -8.32 -0.27
CA THR A 206 -5.77 -9.00 0.19
C THR A 206 -6.00 -9.79 1.48
N HIS A 207 -6.83 -9.27 2.41
CA HIS A 207 -7.24 -10.02 3.60
C HIS A 207 -7.97 -11.32 3.21
N CYS A 208 -8.98 -11.24 2.36
CA CYS A 208 -9.70 -12.42 1.86
C CYS A 208 -8.75 -13.40 1.15
N LYS A 209 -7.81 -12.89 0.35
CA LYS A 209 -6.80 -13.68 -0.35
C LYS A 209 -5.92 -14.49 0.60
N ILE A 210 -5.42 -13.87 1.66
CA ILE A 210 -4.61 -14.54 2.67
C ILE A 210 -5.41 -15.68 3.32
N ALA A 211 -6.66 -15.43 3.69
CA ALA A 211 -7.52 -16.43 4.31
C ALA A 211 -7.84 -17.60 3.37
N HIS A 212 -8.22 -17.33 2.12
CA HIS A 212 -8.49 -18.38 1.13
C HIS A 212 -7.29 -19.29 0.92
N LEU A 213 -6.12 -18.70 0.71
CA LEU A 213 -4.89 -19.47 0.47
C LEU A 213 -4.45 -20.24 1.71
N PHE A 214 -4.69 -19.68 2.91
CA PHE A 214 -4.41 -20.37 4.16
C PHE A 214 -5.29 -21.61 4.32
N TYR A 215 -6.60 -21.45 4.17
CA TYR A 215 -7.54 -22.57 4.29
C TYR A 215 -7.28 -23.66 3.25
N ALA A 216 -6.99 -23.27 2.02
CA ALA A 216 -6.65 -24.22 0.97
C ALA A 216 -5.38 -25.00 1.25
N LYS A 217 -4.36 -24.35 1.83
CA LYS A 217 -3.05 -24.95 2.07
C LYS A 217 -3.02 -25.82 3.31
N TYR A 218 -3.65 -25.37 4.39
CA TYR A 218 -3.53 -26.00 5.71
C TYR A 218 -4.78 -26.77 6.17
N GLY A 219 -5.93 -26.51 5.57
CA GLY A 219 -7.16 -27.19 5.97
C GLY A 219 -7.52 -26.97 7.44
N ASN A 220 -7.22 -25.79 7.99
CA ASN A 220 -7.42 -25.50 9.40
C ASN A 220 -7.89 -24.06 9.61
N ARG A 221 -8.94 -23.88 10.41
CA ARG A 221 -9.50 -22.57 10.79
C ARG A 221 -8.90 -22.00 12.07
N ASN A 222 -8.02 -22.76 12.74
CA ASN A 222 -7.32 -22.36 13.96
C ASN A 222 -5.80 -22.31 13.73
N PRO A 223 -5.28 -21.25 13.09
CA PRO A 223 -3.85 -21.14 12.88
C PRO A 223 -3.07 -21.04 14.19
N GLN A 224 -3.65 -20.44 15.23
CA GLN A 224 -3.03 -20.30 16.55
C GLN A 224 -2.81 -21.65 17.27
N GLY A 225 -3.67 -22.63 17.03
CA GLY A 225 -3.56 -23.99 17.58
C GLY A 225 -2.58 -24.88 16.81
N MET A 226 -2.04 -24.41 15.68
CA MET A 226 -1.07 -25.17 14.88
C MET A 226 0.34 -25.02 15.45
N GLU A 227 1.06 -26.14 15.65
CA GLU A 227 2.46 -26.12 16.12
C GLU A 227 3.38 -25.25 15.26
N GLN A 228 3.12 -25.24 13.96
CA GLN A 228 3.88 -24.52 12.96
C GLN A 228 3.80 -23.00 13.09
N PHE A 229 2.72 -22.45 13.64
CA PHE A 229 2.49 -21.01 13.77
C PHE A 229 2.37 -20.57 15.24
N GLY A 230 1.35 -21.03 15.96
CA GLY A 230 1.05 -20.55 17.30
C GLY A 230 0.45 -19.13 17.28
N THR A 231 0.53 -18.44 18.41
CA THR A 231 -0.06 -17.08 18.56
C THR A 231 0.84 -15.96 18.06
N GLY A 232 2.10 -16.25 17.72
CA GLY A 232 3.11 -15.23 17.50
C GLY A 232 3.56 -14.54 18.79
N GLU A 233 4.48 -13.57 18.70
CA GLU A 233 4.92 -12.81 19.87
C GLU A 233 3.95 -11.68 20.20
N ASN A 234 3.61 -11.60 21.47
CA ASN A 234 2.71 -10.62 22.04
C ASN A 234 3.41 -9.29 22.34
N SER A 235 3.97 -8.60 21.38
CA SER A 235 4.58 -7.30 21.65
C SER A 235 4.47 -6.34 20.48
N TYR A 236 3.59 -5.36 20.62
CA TYR A 236 3.53 -4.21 19.71
C TYR A 236 4.77 -3.31 19.79
N THR A 237 5.71 -3.62 20.70
CA THR A 237 7.01 -2.91 20.83
C THR A 237 8.19 -3.72 20.31
N ARG A 238 7.96 -4.92 19.74
CA ARG A 238 9.00 -5.80 19.22
C ARG A 238 9.71 -5.22 18.00
N THR A 239 10.91 -5.72 17.77
CA THR A 239 11.65 -5.52 16.52
C THR A 239 11.11 -6.48 15.47
N ILE A 240 10.72 -5.97 14.31
CA ILE A 240 10.19 -6.74 13.18
C ILE A 240 11.30 -7.23 12.25
N GLY A 241 11.01 -8.27 11.45
CA GLY A 241 11.90 -8.80 10.43
C GLY A 241 12.69 -10.04 10.84
N THR A 242 12.32 -10.74 11.92
CA THR A 242 13.04 -11.96 12.36
C THR A 242 12.82 -13.15 11.42
N THR A 243 11.75 -13.13 10.63
CA THR A 243 11.46 -14.20 9.65
C THR A 243 12.32 -14.11 8.38
N SER A 244 13.30 -13.21 8.31
CA SER A 244 14.24 -13.15 7.17
C SER A 244 14.95 -14.48 6.92
N SER A 245 15.28 -15.20 7.99
CA SER A 245 15.92 -16.53 7.93
C SER A 245 15.02 -17.66 7.40
N LEU A 246 13.71 -17.45 7.31
CA LEU A 246 12.77 -18.40 6.72
C LEU A 246 12.69 -18.28 5.20
N GLY A 247 13.18 -17.18 4.61
CA GLY A 247 13.00 -16.92 3.18
C GLY A 247 11.52 -16.91 2.80
N ASN A 248 11.16 -17.69 1.79
CA ASN A 248 9.78 -17.86 1.31
C ASN A 248 9.00 -18.96 2.07
N ASN A 249 9.62 -19.61 3.05
CA ASN A 249 8.99 -20.70 3.76
C ASN A 249 7.97 -20.20 4.79
N ASP A 250 6.88 -20.95 4.92
CA ASP A 250 5.91 -20.74 5.98
C ASP A 250 6.43 -21.36 7.27
N GLY A 251 6.05 -20.79 8.41
CA GLY A 251 6.44 -21.30 9.72
C GLY A 251 6.65 -20.21 10.75
N LYS A 252 7.46 -20.50 11.75
CA LYS A 252 7.79 -19.56 12.82
C LYS A 252 9.28 -19.51 13.13
N THR A 253 9.71 -18.37 13.60
CA THR A 253 10.95 -18.20 14.37
C THR A 253 10.65 -18.33 15.87
N SER A 254 11.59 -17.98 16.73
CA SER A 254 11.34 -17.93 18.18
C SER A 254 10.27 -16.88 18.56
N THR A 255 10.03 -15.88 17.71
CA THR A 255 9.23 -14.70 18.06
C THR A 255 8.13 -14.36 17.04
N GLN A 256 8.29 -14.71 15.79
CA GLN A 256 7.41 -14.27 14.70
C GLN A 256 7.05 -15.41 13.76
N ILE A 257 5.88 -15.27 13.11
CA ILE A 257 5.32 -16.26 12.19
C ILE A 257 5.37 -15.77 10.76
N SER A 258 5.37 -16.66 9.78
CA SER A 258 5.37 -16.32 8.36
C SER A 258 4.40 -17.22 7.58
N PHE A 259 3.59 -16.62 6.73
CA PHE A 259 2.78 -17.28 5.72
C PHE A 259 2.75 -16.45 4.44
N LEU A 260 2.89 -17.08 3.29
CA LEU A 260 3.04 -16.40 1.99
C LEU A 260 4.18 -15.37 1.97
N GLY A 261 5.19 -15.56 2.77
CA GLY A 261 6.25 -14.59 2.98
C GLY A 261 5.85 -13.37 3.81
N ILE A 262 4.62 -13.28 4.32
CA ILE A 262 4.14 -12.21 5.20
C ILE A 262 4.51 -12.58 6.64
N GLU A 263 5.32 -11.74 7.28
CA GLU A 263 5.63 -11.86 8.70
C GLU A 263 4.44 -11.38 9.53
N ASP A 264 4.08 -12.14 10.58
CA ASP A 264 2.93 -11.86 11.43
C ASP A 264 1.67 -11.56 10.63
N PHE A 265 1.32 -12.48 9.72
CA PHE A 265 0.09 -12.38 8.92
C PHE A 265 -1.20 -12.38 9.76
N TYR A 266 -1.08 -12.71 11.04
CA TYR A 266 -1.98 -12.41 12.15
C TYR A 266 -1.15 -12.26 13.44
N GLY A 267 -1.75 -11.69 14.48
CA GLY A 267 -1.05 -11.32 15.70
C GLY A 267 -0.18 -10.05 15.47
N GLY A 268 0.50 -9.54 16.43
CA GLY A 268 1.20 -8.29 16.30
C GLY A 268 0.29 -7.08 16.51
N LYS A 269 0.28 -6.13 15.59
CA LYS A 269 -0.67 -5.00 15.63
C LYS A 269 -1.95 -5.32 14.89
N ASN A 270 -3.06 -4.70 15.33
CA ASN A 270 -4.23 -4.56 14.48
C ASN A 270 -3.85 -3.72 13.26
N GLU A 271 -4.17 -4.18 12.06
CA GLU A 271 -3.84 -3.48 10.84
C GLU A 271 -5.07 -2.77 10.27
N TRP A 272 -5.00 -1.44 10.10
CA TRP A 272 -5.96 -0.71 9.28
C TRP A 272 -6.01 -1.30 7.88
N MET A 273 -7.21 -1.46 7.35
CA MET A 273 -7.46 -2.11 6.07
C MET A 273 -8.34 -1.21 5.20
N GLY A 274 -7.86 -0.92 3.98
CA GLY A 274 -8.67 -0.27 2.96
C GLY A 274 -9.73 -1.19 2.36
N GLY A 275 -10.58 -0.67 1.48
CA GLY A 275 -11.48 -1.47 0.66
C GLY A 275 -12.75 -1.98 1.36
N ILE A 276 -12.94 -1.71 2.64
CA ILE A 276 -14.15 -2.07 3.38
C ILE A 276 -14.45 -1.11 4.52
N SER A 277 -15.70 -0.75 4.62
CA SER A 277 -16.25 -0.03 5.79
C SER A 277 -17.60 -0.61 6.18
N SER A 278 -18.09 -0.28 7.36
CA SER A 278 -19.41 -0.72 7.81
C SER A 278 -20.21 0.43 8.42
N ASN A 279 -21.52 0.28 8.35
CA ASN A 279 -22.48 1.07 9.11
C ASN A 279 -23.48 0.09 9.74
N GLY A 280 -23.22 -0.31 10.97
CA GLY A 280 -23.98 -1.37 11.62
C GLY A 280 -23.79 -2.72 10.92
N SER A 281 -24.89 -3.33 10.48
CA SER A 281 -24.90 -4.62 9.79
C SER A 281 -24.56 -4.56 8.29
N THR A 282 -24.46 -3.36 7.73
CA THR A 282 -24.23 -3.15 6.31
C THR A 282 -22.75 -2.85 6.04
N TYR A 283 -22.16 -3.62 5.14
CA TYR A 283 -20.79 -3.46 4.68
C TYR A 283 -20.76 -2.86 3.29
N TYR A 284 -19.84 -1.95 3.10
CA TYR A 284 -19.54 -1.27 1.84
C TYR A 284 -18.15 -1.68 1.40
N ILE A 285 -18.06 -2.35 0.25
CA ILE A 285 -16.83 -2.90 -0.29
C ILE A 285 -16.48 -2.16 -1.57
N TYR A 286 -15.25 -1.65 -1.64
CA TYR A 286 -14.78 -0.77 -2.71
C TYR A 286 -13.30 -1.03 -3.01
N ASP A 287 -12.78 -0.44 -4.08
CA ASP A 287 -11.36 -0.52 -4.44
C ASP A 287 -10.59 0.66 -3.82
N GLY A 288 -9.45 0.37 -3.19
CA GLY A 288 -8.60 1.38 -2.55
C GLY A 288 -9.03 1.78 -1.14
N PHE A 289 -8.76 3.02 -0.75
CA PHE A 289 -9.06 3.58 0.57
C PHE A 289 -10.01 4.77 0.47
N GLU A 290 -11.05 4.76 1.27
CA GLU A 290 -11.97 5.89 1.43
C GLU A 290 -12.12 6.21 2.92
N GLN A 291 -11.83 7.43 3.31
CA GLN A 291 -11.82 7.85 4.72
C GLN A 291 -13.21 7.84 5.36
N ASN A 292 -14.21 8.24 4.60
CA ASN A 292 -15.62 8.26 5.02
C ASN A 292 -16.41 7.60 3.91
N ALA A 293 -16.47 6.28 3.90
CA ALA A 293 -17.17 5.55 2.85
C ALA A 293 -18.68 5.81 2.90
N ILE A 294 -19.07 6.99 2.41
CA ILE A 294 -20.47 7.27 2.11
C ILE A 294 -20.85 6.37 0.94
N PRO A 295 -22.00 5.65 1.00
CA PRO A 295 -22.41 4.77 -0.08
C PRO A 295 -22.47 5.53 -1.41
N ILE A 296 -21.62 5.12 -2.35
CA ILE A 296 -21.72 5.56 -3.74
C ILE A 296 -22.12 4.37 -4.60
N ALA A 297 -22.69 4.63 -5.77
CA ALA A 297 -23.23 3.59 -6.65
C ALA A 297 -22.21 2.51 -7.08
N SER A 298 -20.91 2.83 -7.00
CA SER A 298 -19.82 1.88 -7.30
C SER A 298 -19.48 0.94 -6.16
N HIS A 299 -19.97 1.18 -4.94
CA HIS A 299 -19.72 0.28 -3.81
C HIS A 299 -20.58 -0.96 -3.92
N ARG A 300 -19.98 -2.10 -3.63
CA ARG A 300 -20.71 -3.34 -3.44
C ARG A 300 -21.22 -3.40 -2.00
N ILE A 301 -22.50 -3.57 -1.84
CA ILE A 301 -23.19 -3.55 -0.54
C ILE A 301 -23.47 -4.98 -0.11
N VAL A 302 -23.11 -5.32 1.12
CA VAL A 302 -23.42 -6.59 1.77
C VAL A 302 -24.08 -6.27 3.11
N ASP A 303 -25.39 -6.50 3.22
CA ASP A 303 -26.13 -6.39 4.47
C ASP A 303 -26.29 -7.78 5.08
N ILE A 304 -25.69 -7.99 6.26
CA ILE A 304 -25.76 -9.26 6.97
C ILE A 304 -26.85 -9.30 8.04
N GLY A 305 -27.61 -8.22 8.21
CA GLY A 305 -28.68 -8.09 9.20
C GLY A 305 -28.22 -8.18 10.65
N GLY A 306 -29.08 -7.77 11.57
CA GLY A 306 -28.90 -7.93 13.02
C GLY A 306 -28.14 -6.80 13.70
N SER A 307 -27.88 -6.98 15.00
CA SER A 307 -27.21 -6.01 15.88
C SER A 307 -25.71 -6.25 15.95
N SER A 308 -25.00 -5.31 16.59
CA SER A 308 -23.59 -5.44 16.97
C SER A 308 -23.26 -6.82 17.56
N ARG A 309 -22.12 -7.38 17.14
CA ARG A 309 -21.69 -8.73 17.54
C ARG A 309 -20.22 -8.69 17.91
N GLU A 310 -19.93 -9.22 19.10
CA GLU A 310 -18.55 -9.34 19.59
C GLU A 310 -18.33 -10.75 20.11
N GLY A 311 -17.22 -11.39 19.71
CA GLY A 311 -16.88 -12.72 20.21
C GLY A 311 -16.14 -13.58 19.19
N TYR A 312 -15.92 -14.84 19.54
CA TYR A 312 -15.29 -15.79 18.63
C TYR A 312 -16.24 -16.18 17.49
N ILE A 313 -15.73 -16.10 16.26
CA ILE A 313 -16.48 -16.29 15.03
C ILE A 313 -16.96 -17.75 14.92
N SER A 314 -18.26 -17.93 14.75
CA SER A 314 -18.87 -19.26 14.52
C SER A 314 -19.37 -19.45 13.09
N LYS A 315 -19.72 -18.35 12.40
CA LYS A 315 -20.18 -18.39 10.99
C LYS A 315 -19.63 -17.22 10.20
N MET A 316 -19.32 -17.50 8.93
CA MET A 316 -18.86 -16.53 7.95
C MET A 316 -19.86 -16.39 6.79
N TYR A 317 -20.02 -15.17 6.27
CA TYR A 317 -20.52 -14.96 4.93
C TYR A 317 -19.41 -15.22 3.93
N TRP A 318 -19.70 -16.10 2.97
CA TRP A 318 -18.83 -16.43 1.84
C TRP A 318 -19.47 -15.89 0.56
N GLY A 319 -19.11 -14.68 0.20
CA GLY A 319 -19.71 -14.00 -0.95
C GLY A 319 -19.20 -14.52 -2.29
N LYS A 320 -20.04 -14.43 -3.31
CA LYS A 320 -19.68 -14.82 -4.68
C LYS A 320 -18.47 -14.07 -5.26
N HIS A 321 -18.12 -12.93 -4.69
CA HIS A 321 -16.94 -12.13 -5.05
C HIS A 321 -15.70 -12.46 -4.22
N GLY A 322 -15.70 -13.56 -3.48
CA GLY A 322 -14.59 -13.96 -2.61
C GLY A 322 -14.62 -13.30 -1.24
N ASP A 323 -15.75 -12.74 -0.85
CA ASP A 323 -15.90 -12.07 0.45
C ASP A 323 -15.88 -13.04 1.60
N ILE A 324 -15.28 -12.62 2.72
CA ILE A 324 -15.28 -13.33 3.99
C ILE A 324 -15.65 -12.34 5.08
N ILE A 325 -16.90 -12.38 5.55
CA ILE A 325 -17.38 -11.47 6.60
C ILE A 325 -17.98 -12.28 7.76
N PRO A 326 -17.59 -12.03 9.01
CA PRO A 326 -18.22 -12.67 10.17
C PRO A 326 -19.71 -12.32 10.26
N ILE A 327 -20.58 -13.34 10.28
CA ILE A 327 -22.03 -13.15 10.40
C ILE A 327 -22.58 -13.64 11.74
N LYS A 328 -21.85 -14.47 12.47
CA LYS A 328 -22.24 -14.93 13.81
C LYS A 328 -21.02 -15.18 14.68
N VAL A 329 -21.13 -14.74 15.94
CA VAL A 329 -20.18 -14.99 17.00
C VAL A 329 -20.87 -15.83 18.07
N ALA A 330 -20.44 -17.04 18.30
CA ALA A 330 -20.96 -17.96 19.32
C ALA A 330 -20.01 -19.18 19.46
N ALA A 331 -18.73 -18.98 19.16
CA ALA A 331 -17.69 -20.00 19.21
C ALA A 331 -16.78 -19.81 20.45
N SER A 332 -15.59 -20.39 20.39
CA SER A 332 -14.53 -20.21 21.37
C SER A 332 -13.18 -20.23 20.66
N SER A 333 -12.12 -19.93 21.38
CA SER A 333 -10.74 -19.98 20.89
C SER A 333 -10.27 -21.35 20.36
N VAL A 334 -11.08 -22.39 20.52
CA VAL A 334 -10.78 -23.77 20.10
C VAL A 334 -11.88 -24.40 19.23
N LYS A 335 -12.88 -23.65 18.84
CA LYS A 335 -14.02 -24.12 18.03
C LYS A 335 -14.29 -23.18 16.86
N HIS A 336 -14.72 -23.73 15.72
CA HIS A 336 -15.01 -23.04 14.47
C HIS A 336 -13.79 -22.31 13.91
N TYR A 337 -13.82 -20.99 13.79
CA TYR A 337 -12.71 -20.19 13.26
C TYR A 337 -11.64 -19.88 14.29
N CYS A 338 -11.96 -20.04 15.59
CA CYS A 338 -11.06 -19.73 16.71
C CYS A 338 -10.56 -18.29 16.76
N ASP A 339 -11.00 -17.46 15.83
CA ASP A 339 -10.64 -16.06 15.65
C ASP A 339 -11.76 -15.17 16.18
N TYR A 340 -11.39 -13.96 16.62
CA TYR A 340 -12.32 -13.02 17.19
C TYR A 340 -12.85 -12.06 16.10
N GLY A 341 -14.12 -11.73 16.19
CA GLY A 341 -14.77 -10.76 15.33
C GLY A 341 -15.54 -9.74 16.14
N LEU A 342 -15.50 -8.51 15.70
CA LEU A 342 -16.36 -7.44 16.19
C LEU A 342 -17.01 -6.74 15.01
N VAL A 343 -18.33 -6.87 14.93
CA VAL A 343 -19.17 -6.19 13.98
C VAL A 343 -19.82 -5.02 14.70
N ALA A 344 -19.60 -3.83 14.19
CA ALA A 344 -19.87 -2.58 14.88
C ALA A 344 -21.33 -2.25 15.16
N ASP A 345 -21.47 -1.28 16.01
CA ASP A 345 -22.64 -0.47 16.22
C ASP A 345 -23.02 0.36 14.95
N PRO A 346 -24.12 1.12 14.97
CA PRO A 346 -24.64 1.84 13.80
C PRO A 346 -23.86 3.11 13.42
N ASN A 347 -22.55 3.14 13.59
CA ASN A 347 -21.68 4.23 13.16
C ASN A 347 -20.75 3.79 12.02
N TRP A 348 -20.18 4.74 11.30
CA TRP A 348 -19.21 4.46 10.26
C TRP A 348 -17.86 4.01 10.81
N HIS A 349 -17.43 2.83 10.40
CA HIS A 349 -16.19 2.22 10.84
C HIS A 349 -15.40 1.64 9.67
N ILE A 350 -14.07 1.65 9.80
CA ILE A 350 -13.15 1.05 8.85
C ILE A 350 -12.74 -0.34 9.33
N GLY A 351 -12.54 -1.26 8.39
CA GLY A 351 -12.10 -2.62 8.67
C GLY A 351 -10.68 -2.66 9.25
N ARG A 352 -10.46 -3.60 10.17
CA ARG A 352 -9.15 -3.99 10.69
C ARG A 352 -9.03 -5.49 10.66
N ARG A 353 -7.81 -5.96 10.41
CA ARG A 353 -7.43 -7.37 10.37
C ARG A 353 -6.31 -7.70 11.36
N SER A 354 -5.86 -8.94 11.34
CA SER A 354 -4.72 -9.48 12.10
C SER A 354 -5.04 -9.78 13.56
N GLY A 355 -5.66 -8.87 14.30
CA GLY A 355 -5.87 -9.02 15.73
C GLY A 355 -4.58 -8.87 16.55
N SER A 356 -4.72 -8.90 17.87
CA SER A 356 -3.59 -8.82 18.79
C SER A 356 -3.34 -10.18 19.44
N SER A 357 -2.12 -10.66 19.37
CA SER A 357 -1.68 -11.87 20.08
C SER A 357 -1.75 -11.72 21.61
N ALA A 358 -1.73 -10.45 22.11
CA ALA A 358 -1.85 -10.14 23.54
C ALA A 358 -3.09 -10.76 24.21
N THR A 359 -4.17 -10.82 23.45
CA THR A 359 -5.46 -11.28 23.96
C THR A 359 -5.80 -12.69 23.47
N GLY A 360 -4.97 -13.33 22.64
CA GLY A 360 -5.29 -14.57 21.94
C GLY A 360 -6.46 -14.45 20.97
N GLN A 361 -6.85 -13.22 20.64
CA GLN A 361 -7.98 -12.87 19.77
C GLN A 361 -7.50 -12.49 18.37
N CYS A 362 -6.60 -13.26 17.81
CA CYS A 362 -6.01 -13.02 16.50
C CYS A 362 -6.23 -14.22 15.60
N GLY A 363 -5.97 -14.07 14.31
CA GLY A 363 -6.00 -15.15 13.35
C GLY A 363 -6.30 -14.69 11.95
N VAL A 364 -6.40 -15.65 11.01
CA VAL A 364 -6.58 -15.39 9.59
C VAL A 364 -7.94 -14.79 9.28
N ALA A 365 -8.96 -15.19 10.03
CA ALA A 365 -10.33 -14.70 9.88
C ALA A 365 -10.66 -13.53 10.81
N TYR A 366 -9.71 -13.07 11.62
CA TYR A 366 -9.95 -11.91 12.49
C TYR A 366 -10.40 -10.70 11.67
N PHE A 367 -11.54 -10.18 12.06
CA PHE A 367 -12.18 -9.06 11.38
C PHE A 367 -12.86 -8.14 12.39
N HIS A 368 -12.57 -6.85 12.30
CA HIS A 368 -13.03 -5.89 13.31
C HIS A 368 -13.44 -4.57 12.67
N THR A 369 -14.64 -4.07 12.97
CA THR A 369 -15.18 -2.81 12.46
C THR A 369 -15.80 -1.99 13.61
N TYR A 370 -15.01 -1.68 14.64
CA TYR A 370 -15.45 -0.88 15.79
C TYR A 370 -14.85 0.52 15.82
N TYR A 371 -13.68 0.69 15.26
CA TYR A 371 -12.98 1.97 15.30
C TYR A 371 -13.29 2.80 14.07
N ASN A 372 -13.43 4.11 14.26
CA ASN A 372 -13.50 5.04 13.15
C ASN A 372 -12.11 5.34 12.58
N SER A 373 -12.07 5.96 11.39
CA SER A 373 -10.81 6.25 10.70
C SER A 373 -9.88 7.22 11.43
N GLU A 374 -10.40 7.95 12.41
CA GLU A 374 -9.71 8.97 13.18
C GLU A 374 -9.06 8.46 14.47
N ASP A 375 -9.35 7.22 14.85
CA ASP A 375 -8.82 6.63 16.08
C ASP A 375 -7.31 6.43 16.00
N LEU A 376 -6.66 6.66 17.13
CA LEU A 376 -5.21 6.55 17.32
C LEU A 376 -4.93 5.58 18.47
N ASP A 377 -4.16 4.52 18.18
CA ASP A 377 -3.68 3.62 19.22
C ASP A 377 -2.32 3.06 18.84
N VAL A 378 -1.46 2.86 19.84
CA VAL A 378 -0.12 2.27 19.65
C VAL A 378 -0.19 0.83 19.16
N VAL A 379 -1.30 0.12 19.47
CA VAL A 379 -1.55 -1.25 19.02
C VAL A 379 -2.17 -1.34 17.65
N ILE A 380 -2.46 -0.19 17.01
CA ILE A 380 -2.98 -0.15 15.65
C ILE A 380 -1.87 0.31 14.71
N GLY A 381 -1.63 -0.49 13.70
CA GLY A 381 -0.69 -0.25 12.62
C GLY A 381 -1.36 -0.36 11.26
N SER A 382 -0.59 -0.66 10.26
CA SER A 382 -1.04 -1.09 8.93
C SER A 382 0.10 -1.83 8.23
N ARG A 383 -0.12 -2.24 7.01
CA ARG A 383 0.84 -2.88 6.14
C ARG A 383 0.74 -2.27 4.75
N ILE A 384 1.88 -2.07 4.10
CA ILE A 384 1.90 -1.55 2.74
C ILE A 384 1.56 -2.66 1.75
N GLN A 385 0.86 -2.32 0.68
CA GLN A 385 0.69 -3.17 -0.50
C GLN A 385 0.93 -2.37 -1.78
N TYR A 386 1.14 -3.09 -2.88
CA TYR A 386 1.22 -2.51 -4.22
C TYR A 386 0.44 -3.35 -5.22
N ARG A 387 -0.38 -2.69 -6.02
CA ARG A 387 -1.07 -3.24 -7.18
C ARG A 387 -0.83 -2.36 -8.38
N GLY A 388 -0.23 -2.90 -9.40
CA GLY A 388 0.10 -2.16 -10.61
C GLY A 388 1.11 -2.91 -11.47
N LYS A 389 1.73 -2.20 -12.38
CA LYS A 389 2.76 -2.75 -13.25
C LYS A 389 3.98 -3.17 -12.46
N ILE A 390 4.36 -4.44 -12.55
CA ILE A 390 5.52 -5.02 -11.89
C ILE A 390 6.53 -5.42 -12.96
N GLN A 391 7.77 -5.02 -12.78
CA GLN A 391 8.90 -5.41 -13.63
C GLN A 391 9.94 -6.16 -12.80
N GLU A 392 10.16 -7.42 -13.13
CA GLU A 392 11.23 -8.21 -12.54
C GLU A 392 12.57 -7.85 -13.20
N LEU A 393 13.57 -7.56 -12.40
CA LEU A 393 14.90 -7.18 -12.86
C LEU A 393 15.98 -8.12 -12.31
N SER A 394 17.10 -8.21 -13.01
CA SER A 394 18.31 -8.80 -12.48
C SER A 394 18.84 -7.99 -11.30
N VAL A 395 19.66 -8.60 -10.45
CA VAL A 395 20.26 -7.93 -9.29
C VAL A 395 21.08 -6.70 -9.72
N GLU A 396 21.82 -6.82 -10.82
CA GLU A 396 22.64 -5.72 -11.34
C GLU A 396 21.77 -4.53 -11.79
N GLU A 397 20.70 -4.78 -12.54
CA GLU A 397 19.77 -3.72 -13.00
C GLU A 397 19.02 -3.10 -11.84
N PHE A 398 18.54 -3.92 -10.90
CA PHE A 398 17.83 -3.46 -9.73
C PHE A 398 18.69 -2.56 -8.84
N LYS A 399 19.96 -2.89 -8.63
CA LYS A 399 20.90 -2.08 -7.84
C LYS A 399 21.16 -0.70 -8.46
N LYS A 400 21.02 -0.55 -9.77
CA LYS A 400 21.17 0.74 -10.48
C LYS A 400 19.99 1.70 -10.28
N ILE A 401 18.80 1.20 -9.86
CA ILE A 401 17.66 2.06 -9.59
C ILE A 401 17.86 2.74 -8.24
N PRO A 402 17.85 4.09 -8.19
CA PRO A 402 17.90 4.80 -6.91
C PRO A 402 16.64 4.54 -6.08
N PHE A 403 16.80 4.49 -4.76
CA PHE A 403 15.67 4.38 -3.85
C PHE A 403 15.70 5.55 -2.85
N THR A 404 14.83 6.52 -3.05
CA THR A 404 14.87 7.83 -2.39
C THR A 404 14.26 7.86 -0.99
N SER A 405 13.46 6.86 -0.60
CA SER A 405 12.85 6.80 0.74
C SER A 405 13.87 6.68 1.89
N THR A 406 15.13 6.39 1.57
CA THR A 406 16.22 6.25 2.54
C THR A 406 17.05 7.51 2.72
N LEU A 407 16.87 8.51 1.85
CA LEU A 407 17.67 9.73 1.94
C LEU A 407 17.30 10.50 3.21
N SER A 408 18.29 10.84 4.00
CA SER A 408 18.12 11.70 5.17
C SER A 408 17.64 13.09 4.74
N ASN A 409 16.94 13.79 5.64
CA ASN A 409 16.61 15.19 5.42
C ASN A 409 17.87 15.98 5.02
N GLY A 410 17.74 16.88 4.07
CA GLY A 410 18.83 17.68 3.58
C GLY A 410 18.72 18.10 2.13
N VAL A 411 19.80 18.69 1.66
CA VAL A 411 19.95 19.21 0.30
C VAL A 411 20.82 18.24 -0.52
N TYR A 412 20.42 18.01 -1.76
CA TYR A 412 21.07 17.10 -2.70
C TYR A 412 21.13 17.75 -4.09
N ILE A 413 22.08 17.34 -4.90
CA ILE A 413 22.08 17.62 -6.33
C ILE A 413 21.33 16.51 -7.04
N ALA A 414 20.32 16.87 -7.83
CA ALA A 414 19.51 15.94 -8.63
C ALA A 414 20.12 15.79 -10.03
N SER A 415 20.34 14.54 -10.43
CA SER A 415 20.88 14.15 -11.73
C SER A 415 19.79 13.62 -12.68
N ASN A 416 20.00 13.75 -13.97
CA ASN A 416 19.05 13.32 -15.00
C ASN A 416 18.80 11.81 -15.02
N ASP A 417 19.68 11.01 -14.42
CA ASP A 417 19.54 9.56 -14.26
C ASP A 417 18.67 9.17 -13.05
N GLY A 418 18.11 10.17 -12.32
CA GLY A 418 17.29 9.96 -11.12
C GLY A 418 18.10 9.82 -9.83
N SER A 419 19.41 9.98 -9.87
CA SER A 419 20.23 9.92 -8.67
C SER A 419 20.24 11.25 -7.90
N LEU A 420 20.38 11.13 -6.57
CA LEU A 420 20.53 12.24 -5.62
C LEU A 420 21.86 12.12 -4.91
N VAL A 421 22.71 13.14 -5.03
CA VAL A 421 24.07 13.16 -4.49
C VAL A 421 24.23 14.32 -3.52
N LYS A 422 24.83 14.08 -2.35
CA LYS A 422 25.17 15.18 -1.43
C LYS A 422 26.07 16.19 -2.14
N PRO A 423 25.86 17.51 -1.92
CA PRO A 423 26.66 18.53 -2.60
C PRO A 423 28.17 18.32 -2.43
N ASP A 424 28.63 17.92 -1.25
CA ASP A 424 30.05 17.69 -0.98
C ASP A 424 30.65 16.52 -1.77
N SER A 425 29.82 15.52 -2.08
CA SER A 425 30.22 14.34 -2.86
C SER A 425 30.03 14.51 -4.39
N TRP A 426 29.47 15.64 -4.83
CA TRP A 426 29.22 15.89 -6.24
C TRP A 426 30.49 16.21 -7.01
N ASN A 427 30.74 15.46 -8.08
CA ASN A 427 31.81 15.78 -9.01
C ASN A 427 31.34 16.77 -10.08
N THR A 428 31.96 17.93 -10.14
CA THR A 428 31.60 19.02 -11.06
C THR A 428 31.77 18.67 -12.55
N SER A 429 32.51 17.62 -12.89
CA SER A 429 32.55 17.09 -14.27
C SER A 429 31.18 16.56 -14.73
N ASN A 430 30.30 16.23 -13.79
CA ASN A 430 28.92 15.79 -14.04
C ASN A 430 27.89 16.92 -14.12
N ASN A 431 28.28 18.18 -14.14
CA ASN A 431 27.36 19.32 -14.14
C ASN A 431 26.37 19.34 -15.32
N SER A 432 26.73 18.70 -16.45
CA SER A 432 25.82 18.50 -17.58
C SER A 432 24.66 17.54 -17.28
N LYS A 433 24.81 16.66 -16.30
CA LYS A 433 23.77 15.73 -15.84
C LYS A 433 22.89 16.33 -14.75
N ALA A 434 23.36 17.36 -14.04
CA ALA A 434 22.59 18.00 -12.99
C ALA A 434 21.37 18.73 -13.55
N VAL A 435 20.17 18.42 -13.03
CA VAL A 435 18.90 19.02 -13.44
C VAL A 435 18.37 20.03 -12.43
N GLY A 436 18.84 19.98 -11.19
CA GLY A 436 18.41 20.88 -10.13
C GLY A 436 18.98 20.52 -8.78
N VAL A 437 18.46 21.17 -7.75
CA VAL A 437 18.78 20.91 -6.35
C VAL A 437 17.54 20.36 -5.65
N ALA A 438 17.63 19.13 -5.17
CA ALA A 438 16.56 18.50 -4.42
C ALA A 438 16.65 18.85 -2.92
N VAL A 439 15.49 19.08 -2.32
CA VAL A 439 15.33 19.26 -0.88
C VAL A 439 14.46 18.13 -0.35
N ILE A 440 14.94 17.43 0.67
CA ILE A 440 14.21 16.39 1.38
C ILE A 440 14.00 16.84 2.82
N SER A 441 12.77 16.86 3.28
CA SER A 441 12.40 17.19 4.64
C SER A 441 11.24 16.30 5.11
N ASP A 442 10.95 16.32 6.41
CA ASP A 442 9.80 15.58 6.96
C ASP A 442 8.44 16.06 6.41
N LYS A 443 8.40 17.25 5.81
CA LYS A 443 7.17 17.88 5.34
C LYS A 443 7.02 17.91 3.81
N CYS A 444 8.13 18.05 3.07
CA CYS A 444 8.12 18.16 1.60
C CYS A 444 9.40 17.64 0.96
N SER A 445 9.28 17.12 -0.25
CA SER A 445 10.43 16.71 -1.05
C SER A 445 10.18 17.15 -2.49
N PHE A 446 11.11 17.93 -3.03
CA PHE A 446 10.98 18.52 -4.37
C PHE A 446 12.37 18.82 -4.94
N ILE A 447 12.40 19.10 -6.25
CA ILE A 447 13.61 19.56 -6.95
C ILE A 447 13.39 21.02 -7.34
N ILE A 448 14.34 21.88 -7.03
CA ILE A 448 14.41 23.27 -7.48
C ILE A 448 15.07 23.28 -8.86
N ASP A 449 14.47 23.93 -9.83
CA ASP A 449 15.02 24.02 -11.18
C ASP A 449 16.44 24.61 -11.18
N LYS A 450 17.32 24.01 -12.00
CA LYS A 450 18.70 24.49 -12.15
C LYS A 450 18.79 25.87 -12.81
N ASN A 451 18.06 26.09 -13.91
CA ASN A 451 18.26 27.22 -14.80
C ASN A 451 17.00 28.05 -15.06
N ASN A 452 15.81 27.41 -15.03
CA ASN A 452 14.59 28.10 -15.37
C ASN A 452 14.13 29.01 -14.23
N GLN A 453 14.31 30.29 -14.42
CA GLN A 453 13.88 31.36 -13.51
C GLN A 453 13.65 32.63 -14.29
N THR A 454 12.66 33.41 -13.90
CA THR A 454 12.39 34.72 -14.46
C THR A 454 13.09 35.82 -13.67
N SER A 455 13.06 37.05 -14.20
CA SER A 455 13.40 38.27 -13.46
C SER A 455 12.36 38.58 -12.36
N ASN A 456 12.69 39.49 -11.45
CA ASN A 456 11.87 39.87 -10.27
C ASN A 456 10.65 40.75 -10.61
N ASP A 457 10.30 40.91 -11.86
CA ASP A 457 9.26 41.83 -12.36
C ASP A 457 8.04 41.10 -12.94
N GLN A 458 7.85 39.84 -12.56
CA GLN A 458 6.73 39.06 -13.07
C GLN A 458 5.46 39.29 -12.27
N LYS A 459 4.34 39.24 -12.97
CA LYS A 459 3.01 39.16 -12.37
C LYS A 459 2.71 37.72 -11.93
N TRP A 460 1.86 37.58 -10.92
CA TRP A 460 1.28 36.30 -10.60
C TRP A 460 0.23 35.87 -11.63
N SER A 461 -0.68 36.83 -11.98
CA SER A 461 -1.69 36.67 -13.04
C SER A 461 -1.92 38.01 -13.76
N ASN A 462 -2.43 37.91 -14.98
CA ASN A 462 -2.90 39.10 -15.73
C ASN A 462 -4.35 39.49 -15.41
N GLN A 463 -5.03 38.71 -14.54
CA GLN A 463 -6.38 39.01 -14.10
C GLN A 463 -6.52 38.85 -12.59
N LEU A 464 -7.46 39.59 -12.02
CA LEU A 464 -7.88 39.42 -10.65
C LEU A 464 -9.05 38.44 -10.65
N LYS A 465 -8.90 37.32 -9.93
CA LYS A 465 -9.90 36.27 -9.83
C LYS A 465 -9.75 35.55 -8.48
N ASP A 466 -10.86 35.23 -7.86
CA ASP A 466 -10.90 34.35 -6.70
C ASP A 466 -10.89 32.91 -7.19
N LEU A 467 -10.01 32.09 -6.64
CA LEU A 467 -9.82 30.70 -7.05
C LEU A 467 -10.27 29.75 -5.93
N SER A 468 -10.55 28.51 -6.27
CA SER A 468 -10.90 27.46 -5.30
C SER A 468 -9.69 27.00 -4.45
N LEU A 469 -8.74 27.90 -4.21
CA LEU A 469 -7.59 27.69 -3.34
C LEU A 469 -7.96 28.01 -1.88
N THR A 470 -7.23 27.42 -0.95
CA THR A 470 -7.34 27.80 0.45
C THR A 470 -6.82 29.21 0.68
N ASN A 471 -7.68 30.13 1.15
CA ASN A 471 -7.31 31.49 1.48
C ASN A 471 -6.65 31.56 2.87
N TYR A 472 -5.32 31.63 2.90
CA TYR A 472 -4.57 31.78 4.14
C TYR A 472 -4.52 33.25 4.57
N THR A 473 -5.02 33.57 5.74
CA THR A 473 -5.12 34.95 6.25
C THR A 473 -3.89 35.41 7.02
N SER A 474 -3.01 34.47 7.41
CA SER A 474 -1.78 34.77 8.15
C SER A 474 -0.57 34.05 7.56
N GLU A 475 0.62 34.62 7.78
CA GLU A 475 1.90 34.03 7.39
C GLU A 475 2.11 32.64 8.01
N SER A 476 1.76 32.46 9.28
CA SER A 476 1.91 31.17 9.98
C SER A 476 1.07 30.06 9.31
N GLN A 477 -0.13 30.38 8.86
CA GLN A 477 -0.96 29.45 8.09
C GLN A 477 -0.35 29.20 6.71
N ALA A 478 0.09 30.24 6.00
CA ALA A 478 0.70 30.12 4.69
C ALA A 478 1.92 29.19 4.68
N LYS A 479 2.72 29.19 5.74
CA LYS A 479 3.87 28.31 5.93
C LYS A 479 3.52 26.83 6.14
N THR A 480 2.25 26.49 6.31
CA THR A 480 1.79 25.09 6.48
C THR A 480 1.29 24.45 5.19
N ASP A 481 1.19 25.20 4.10
CA ASP A 481 0.81 24.64 2.80
C ASP A 481 2.04 24.07 2.07
N TYR A 482 1.97 22.80 1.74
CA TYR A 482 2.98 22.05 1.00
C TYR A 482 2.42 21.43 -0.29
N ASN A 483 1.27 21.95 -0.80
CA ASN A 483 0.53 21.38 -1.91
C ASN A 483 0.77 22.15 -3.23
N GLY A 484 1.98 22.61 -3.48
CA GLY A 484 2.30 23.47 -4.63
C GLY A 484 1.87 22.89 -5.98
N GLU A 485 2.07 21.60 -6.20
CA GLU A 485 1.66 20.93 -7.44
C GLU A 485 0.14 20.93 -7.61
N HIS A 486 -0.61 20.54 -6.57
CA HIS A 486 -2.07 20.54 -6.56
C HIS A 486 -2.64 21.96 -6.73
N ASN A 487 -2.09 22.93 -6.01
CA ASN A 487 -2.48 24.34 -6.15
C ASN A 487 -2.27 24.82 -7.58
N THR A 488 -1.15 24.43 -8.21
CA THR A 488 -0.86 24.77 -9.61
C THR A 488 -1.91 24.20 -10.56
N ASP A 489 -2.40 22.98 -10.32
CA ASP A 489 -3.45 22.36 -11.15
C ASP A 489 -4.78 23.12 -11.02
N ILE A 490 -5.16 23.52 -9.80
CA ILE A 490 -6.34 24.38 -9.59
C ILE A 490 -6.17 25.71 -10.34
N ILE A 491 -5.04 26.40 -10.17
CA ILE A 491 -4.76 27.66 -10.86
C ILE A 491 -4.88 27.48 -12.38
N MET A 492 -4.26 26.43 -12.94
CA MET A 492 -4.28 26.18 -14.38
C MET A 492 -5.68 25.89 -14.92
N SER A 493 -6.53 25.26 -14.12
CA SER A 493 -7.91 24.94 -14.51
C SER A 493 -8.84 26.16 -14.42
N GLU A 494 -8.61 27.03 -13.45
CA GLU A 494 -9.53 28.14 -13.15
C GLU A 494 -9.06 29.51 -13.70
N ASP A 495 -7.74 29.76 -13.76
CA ASP A 495 -7.17 31.04 -14.23
C ASP A 495 -6.32 30.84 -15.50
N THR A 496 -6.99 30.92 -16.65
CA THR A 496 -6.33 30.85 -17.97
C THR A 496 -5.39 32.03 -18.27
N GLN A 497 -5.34 33.05 -17.44
CA GLN A 497 -4.46 34.21 -17.58
C GLN A 497 -3.32 34.23 -16.57
N ASN A 498 -3.20 33.17 -15.74
CA ASN A 498 -2.14 33.06 -14.76
C ASN A 498 -0.76 32.96 -15.42
N VAL A 499 0.13 33.85 -15.05
CA VAL A 499 1.48 33.93 -15.61
C VAL A 499 2.42 32.95 -14.91
N ALA A 500 2.36 32.91 -13.57
CA ALA A 500 3.29 32.15 -12.75
C ALA A 500 3.11 30.64 -12.93
N ALA A 501 1.88 30.14 -12.81
CA ALA A 501 1.60 28.72 -12.95
C ALA A 501 1.87 28.20 -14.37
N LYS A 502 1.47 28.99 -15.41
CA LYS A 502 1.76 28.67 -16.82
C LYS A 502 3.24 28.57 -17.10
N TYR A 503 4.03 29.54 -16.59
CA TYR A 503 5.48 29.47 -16.75
C TYR A 503 6.04 28.16 -16.16
N CYS A 504 5.67 27.84 -14.93
CA CYS A 504 6.13 26.60 -14.28
C CYS A 504 5.70 25.35 -15.06
N ARG A 505 4.43 25.23 -15.45
CA ARG A 505 3.91 24.08 -16.22
C ARG A 505 4.52 23.96 -17.63
N SER A 506 5.04 25.05 -18.20
CA SER A 506 5.75 25.02 -19.49
C SER A 506 7.15 24.41 -19.39
N LYS A 507 7.66 24.16 -18.19
CA LYS A 507 8.99 23.61 -17.94
C LYS A 507 8.91 22.16 -17.53
N SER A 508 9.93 21.41 -17.94
CA SER A 508 10.12 20.01 -17.53
C SER A 508 11.60 19.70 -17.35
N ILE A 509 11.88 18.74 -16.50
CA ILE A 509 13.21 18.15 -16.33
C ILE A 509 13.13 16.64 -16.52
N THR A 510 14.26 16.02 -16.87
CA THR A 510 14.42 14.57 -16.79
C THR A 510 15.11 14.24 -15.47
N PHE A 511 14.40 13.56 -14.55
CA PHE A 511 14.94 13.02 -13.31
C PHE A 511 14.52 11.54 -13.26
N GLY A 512 15.33 10.67 -13.88
CA GLY A 512 14.95 9.30 -14.18
C GLY A 512 13.81 9.20 -15.20
N THR A 513 12.75 9.96 -14.98
CA THR A 513 11.60 10.17 -15.90
C THR A 513 11.37 11.66 -16.08
N THR A 514 10.50 12.04 -17.05
CA THR A 514 10.11 13.44 -17.24
C THR A 514 9.25 13.90 -16.07
N ARG A 515 9.60 15.07 -15.49
CA ARG A 515 8.85 15.76 -14.44
C ARG A 515 8.38 17.12 -14.95
N ASN A 516 7.10 17.43 -14.78
CA ASN A 516 6.55 18.73 -15.13
C ASN A 516 6.72 19.72 -13.97
N GLY A 517 7.05 20.96 -14.30
CA GLY A 517 7.22 21.99 -13.30
C GLY A 517 5.89 22.45 -12.67
N TYR A 518 5.95 22.87 -11.43
CA TYR A 518 4.85 23.50 -10.72
C TYR A 518 5.30 24.70 -9.90
N LEU A 519 4.38 25.57 -9.55
CA LEU A 519 4.62 26.74 -8.71
C LEU A 519 4.57 26.32 -7.24
N GLY A 520 5.66 26.53 -6.49
CA GLY A 520 5.79 26.06 -5.11
C GLY A 520 4.83 26.76 -4.14
N ALA A 521 4.31 26.02 -3.15
CA ALA A 521 3.50 26.57 -2.07
C ALA A 521 4.34 27.26 -0.98
N GLY A 522 3.69 27.97 -0.07
CA GLY A 522 4.38 28.75 0.96
C GLY A 522 5.24 27.92 1.90
N GLY A 523 4.81 26.72 2.30
CA GLY A 523 5.58 25.79 3.12
C GLY A 523 6.81 25.22 2.41
N GLU A 524 6.71 24.98 1.09
CA GLU A 524 7.85 24.55 0.27
C GLU A 524 8.87 25.68 0.15
N TRP A 525 8.43 26.91 -0.13
CA TRP A 525 9.30 28.08 -0.16
C TRP A 525 9.89 28.42 1.21
N TRP A 526 9.14 28.18 2.29
CA TRP A 526 9.67 28.33 3.65
C TRP A 526 10.75 27.27 3.97
N THR A 527 10.60 26.07 3.42
CA THR A 527 11.63 25.03 3.50
C THR A 527 12.89 25.42 2.72
N ILE A 528 12.74 26.05 1.55
CA ILE A 528 13.85 26.63 0.78
C ILE A 528 14.55 27.72 1.60
N TYR A 529 13.77 28.62 2.19
CA TYR A 529 14.31 29.71 3.03
C TYR A 529 15.19 29.18 4.18
N ASN A 530 14.71 28.17 4.90
CA ASN A 530 15.45 27.57 6.01
C ASN A 530 16.73 26.80 5.58
N ASN A 531 16.88 26.50 4.30
CA ASN A 531 18.05 25.82 3.73
C ASN A 531 18.77 26.69 2.67
N TRP A 532 18.54 28.00 2.67
CA TRP A 532 18.91 28.91 1.60
C TRP A 532 20.38 28.84 1.20
N ASP A 533 21.28 28.92 2.20
CA ASP A 533 22.72 28.98 1.93
C ASP A 533 23.23 27.65 1.36
N THR A 534 22.73 26.53 1.87
CA THR A 534 23.07 25.20 1.36
C THR A 534 22.57 25.00 -0.07
N ILE A 535 21.35 25.43 -0.35
CA ILE A 535 20.74 25.34 -1.70
C ILE A 535 21.49 26.24 -2.67
N SER A 536 21.80 27.49 -2.26
CA SER A 536 22.55 28.46 -3.09
C SER A 536 23.94 27.93 -3.43
N SER A 537 24.64 27.35 -2.45
CA SER A 537 25.93 26.72 -2.64
C SER A 537 25.83 25.52 -3.61
N ALA A 538 24.83 24.68 -3.46
CA ALA A 538 24.60 23.53 -4.35
C ALA A 538 24.27 23.97 -5.79
N LEU A 539 23.41 24.99 -5.99
CA LEU A 539 23.13 25.58 -7.30
C LEU A 539 24.39 26.14 -7.94
N SER A 540 25.18 26.92 -7.19
CA SER A 540 26.47 27.45 -7.67
C SER A 540 27.41 26.35 -8.11
N LYS A 541 27.52 25.27 -7.35
CA LYS A 541 28.39 24.12 -7.65
C LYS A 541 28.03 23.45 -8.99
N ILE A 542 26.73 23.36 -9.32
CA ILE A 542 26.27 22.81 -10.60
C ILE A 542 26.15 23.85 -11.72
N ARG A 543 26.63 25.08 -11.49
CA ARG A 543 26.49 26.23 -12.41
C ARG A 543 25.03 26.53 -12.76
N GLY A 544 24.15 26.45 -11.79
CA GLY A 544 22.74 26.81 -11.89
C GLY A 544 22.52 28.30 -11.62
N ALA A 545 21.34 28.80 -11.99
CA ALA A 545 20.91 30.16 -11.70
C ALA A 545 20.75 30.36 -10.17
N ALA A 546 21.21 31.49 -9.65
CA ALA A 546 21.04 31.83 -8.23
C ALA A 546 19.55 32.00 -7.87
N LEU A 547 19.18 31.74 -6.62
CA LEU A 547 17.83 31.99 -6.13
C LEU A 547 17.56 33.51 -6.08
N ASN A 548 16.36 33.93 -6.48
CA ASN A 548 15.92 35.29 -6.32
C ASN A 548 15.43 35.56 -4.88
N VAL A 549 15.55 36.81 -4.47
CA VAL A 549 15.15 37.22 -3.12
C VAL A 549 13.63 37.37 -2.94
N TYR A 550 12.89 37.40 -4.05
CA TYR A 550 11.43 37.49 -4.10
C TYR A 550 10.91 36.43 -5.06
N GLU A 551 10.10 35.48 -4.55
CA GLU A 551 9.56 34.39 -5.35
C GLU A 551 8.05 34.23 -5.12
N TRP A 552 7.29 34.16 -6.22
CA TRP A 552 5.86 33.88 -6.18
C TRP A 552 5.58 32.48 -5.65
N THR A 553 4.50 32.36 -4.86
CA THR A 553 3.99 31.05 -4.42
C THR A 553 2.71 30.68 -5.17
N SER A 554 2.29 29.42 -5.08
CA SER A 554 1.02 28.92 -5.64
C SER A 554 -0.20 29.25 -4.78
N MET A 555 -0.07 30.21 -3.87
CA MET A 555 -1.08 30.45 -2.85
C MET A 555 -1.72 31.82 -3.02
N GLU A 556 -3.03 31.82 -2.90
CA GLU A 556 -3.84 33.02 -2.87
C GLU A 556 -4.04 33.50 -1.41
N ARG A 557 -4.08 34.80 -1.19
CA ARG A 557 -4.49 35.40 0.06
C ARG A 557 -5.89 35.96 0.00
N THR A 558 -6.20 36.62 -1.13
CA THR A 558 -7.51 37.20 -1.40
C THR A 558 -7.72 37.25 -2.91
N TYR A 559 -8.92 37.59 -3.35
CA TYR A 559 -9.27 37.85 -4.74
C TYR A 559 -8.18 38.60 -5.55
N GLY A 560 -7.52 39.60 -4.97
CA GLY A 560 -6.53 40.42 -5.66
C GLY A 560 -5.08 40.20 -5.25
N ARG A 561 -4.80 39.31 -4.30
CA ARG A 561 -3.46 39.17 -3.71
C ARG A 561 -3.02 37.73 -3.64
N ALA A 562 -1.72 37.49 -3.92
CA ALA A 562 -1.05 36.19 -3.80
C ALA A 562 0.18 36.30 -2.89
N TRP A 563 0.57 35.17 -2.28
CA TRP A 563 1.71 35.10 -1.38
C TRP A 563 3.05 35.08 -2.12
N ILE A 564 4.05 35.76 -1.54
CA ILE A 564 5.44 35.86 -2.00
C ILE A 564 6.38 35.51 -0.86
N LEU A 565 7.48 34.81 -1.15
CA LEU A 565 8.62 34.74 -0.25
C LEU A 565 9.44 36.02 -0.35
N TYR A 566 9.68 36.68 0.76
CA TYR A 566 10.57 37.83 0.94
C TYR A 566 11.83 37.41 1.70
N LYS A 567 12.83 36.91 0.99
CA LYS A 567 14.05 36.33 1.61
C LYS A 567 14.78 37.32 2.52
N ASN A 568 14.97 38.55 2.07
CA ASN A 568 15.76 39.54 2.82
C ASN A 568 15.13 39.96 4.15
N TYR A 569 13.83 39.77 4.27
CA TYR A 569 13.06 40.13 5.47
C TYR A 569 12.71 38.89 6.31
N GLY A 570 12.91 37.67 5.79
CA GLY A 570 12.70 36.44 6.52
C GLY A 570 11.23 36.11 6.79
N TYR A 571 10.32 36.45 5.86
CA TYR A 571 8.90 36.15 5.99
C TYR A 571 8.21 35.94 4.64
N LEU A 572 7.03 35.34 4.68
CA LEU A 572 6.06 35.34 3.58
C LEU A 572 5.18 36.59 3.72
N ASN A 573 5.00 37.32 2.61
CA ASN A 573 4.07 38.43 2.52
C ASN A 573 3.17 38.25 1.30
N ASP A 574 2.29 39.16 1.05
CA ASP A 574 1.41 39.15 -0.10
C ASP A 574 1.62 40.39 -1.00
N ASN A 575 1.34 40.24 -2.29
CA ASN A 575 1.37 41.30 -3.25
C ASN A 575 0.21 41.21 -4.24
N SER A 576 -0.06 42.31 -5.00
CA SER A 576 -1.09 42.30 -6.00
C SER A 576 -0.78 41.26 -7.09
N LYS A 577 -1.77 40.46 -7.47
CA LYS A 577 -1.65 39.44 -8.50
C LYS A 577 -1.25 39.99 -9.87
N ASP A 578 -1.76 41.16 -10.22
CA ASP A 578 -1.52 41.87 -11.48
C ASP A 578 -0.35 42.84 -11.42
N GLY A 579 0.25 43.02 -10.25
CA GLY A 579 1.46 43.81 -10.04
C GLY A 579 2.73 43.01 -10.34
N ALA A 580 3.70 43.66 -10.99
CA ALA A 580 5.06 43.11 -11.08
C ALA A 580 5.71 43.13 -9.70
N GLY A 581 6.26 42.01 -9.21
CA GLY A 581 6.76 42.01 -7.85
C GLY A 581 7.72 40.89 -7.48
N ALA A 582 7.75 39.76 -8.19
CA ALA A 582 8.62 38.66 -7.86
C ALA A 582 9.03 37.83 -9.08
N ALA A 583 10.02 36.98 -8.89
CA ALA A 583 10.42 35.98 -9.87
C ALA A 583 9.50 34.74 -9.79
N ILE A 584 9.62 33.92 -10.80
CA ILE A 584 8.96 32.61 -10.88
C ILE A 584 10.03 31.55 -11.12
N ARG A 585 10.11 30.58 -10.24
CA ARG A 585 11.00 29.42 -10.40
C ARG A 585 10.19 28.13 -10.27
N PRO A 586 10.29 27.23 -11.25
CA PRO A 586 9.65 25.92 -11.19
C PRO A 586 10.24 25.04 -10.09
N LEU A 587 9.36 24.33 -9.37
CA LEU A 587 9.69 23.16 -8.58
C LEU A 587 9.18 21.91 -9.33
N TYR A 588 9.73 20.74 -9.00
CA TYR A 588 9.34 19.46 -9.58
C TYR A 588 9.18 18.44 -8.47
N SER A 589 8.21 17.55 -8.61
CA SER A 589 8.03 16.42 -7.67
C SER A 589 9.24 15.49 -7.74
N LEU A 590 9.69 15.05 -6.55
CA LEU A 590 10.86 14.19 -6.41
C LEU A 590 10.53 12.72 -6.72
#